data_ff963425be63003022f197a21f71f246
#
_entry.id   ff963425be63003022f197a21f71f246
#
_cell.length_a   1.000
_cell.length_b   1.000
_cell.length_c   1.000
_cell.angle_alpha   90.00
_cell.angle_beta   90.00
_cell.angle_gamma   90.00
#
_symmetry.space_group_name_H-M   'P 1'
#
loop_
_entity.id
_entity.type
_entity.pdbx_description
1 polymer ?
#
loop_
_entity_poly.entity_id
_entity_poly.type
_entity_poly.pdbx_seq_one_letter_code
_entity_poly.pdbx_strand_id
1 'polypeptide(L)'
;MLKQLKAVALCGVLALTSFGADLYVSKETGSNKAAGTKEAPLKNLWKAVDMAEDGDVIHVAAGNYNGQMNKGWIEVTKAISIIGGYSSDFSERNPVVHQTMMRPTNKMSATKPPMDKGLLAIIPKRPGPDNKILIDGLIFDHTDSNSYHGTKGKPEGFKEGMLTIAPAKGTKPLITIDSYMIKAVTEGELTIQNCLFLNSSNIALNVQHGMGKVRILNNVFVGCRIISADVRCGSPKPQALDYEFAYNTVLFTWTRTSDFQDMGYGVRSNANTISNIHHNVLGLNCMAGWDNSKGADKTKKVSVDNNIFFLNKKGDVTRTVSPSVQFLRVDEDGFEDIADAEGMESVEDNVSLTDPAVFKGILDMEFVNAFLAATYTEETDYDENSPMNNFRAALGLNKQGTITSKVTMWANPYPFDSAIKLFGAIQGYGAQAIK
;
A
#
# COMPACT_ATOMS: atom_id res chain seq x y z
N MET A 1 -24.78 74.79 -19.60
CA MET A 1 -24.34 73.48 -20.15
C MET A 1 -23.59 72.72 -19.02
N LEU A 2 -24.32 71.91 -18.26
CA LEU A 2 -23.72 71.08 -17.21
C LEU A 2 -23.24 69.77 -17.83
N LYS A 3 -21.93 69.49 -17.75
CA LYS A 3 -21.36 68.20 -18.08
C LYS A 3 -21.45 67.26 -16.88
N GLN A 4 -22.22 66.21 -17.02
CA GLN A 4 -22.28 65.11 -16.02
C GLN A 4 -21.03 64.27 -16.13
N LEU A 5 -20.24 64.20 -15.07
CA LEU A 5 -19.20 63.16 -14.92
C LEU A 5 -19.92 61.86 -14.47
N LYS A 6 -19.82 60.82 -15.30
CA LYS A 6 -20.16 59.46 -14.93
C LYS A 6 -18.97 58.86 -14.17
N ALA A 7 -19.12 58.60 -12.87
CA ALA A 7 -18.17 57.78 -12.12
C ALA A 7 -18.35 56.32 -12.50
N VAL A 8 -17.33 55.69 -13.08
CA VAL A 8 -17.23 54.25 -13.29
C VAL A 8 -16.68 53.66 -12.00
N ALA A 9 -17.51 53.00 -11.24
CA ALA A 9 -17.06 52.16 -10.11
C ALA A 9 -16.39 50.92 -10.67
N LEU A 10 -15.06 50.82 -10.54
CA LEU A 10 -14.28 49.64 -10.83
C LEU A 10 -14.42 48.69 -9.62
N CYS A 11 -15.35 47.75 -9.70
CA CYS A 11 -15.38 46.61 -8.76
C CYS A 11 -14.19 45.71 -9.02
N GLY A 12 -13.11 45.93 -8.29
CA GLY A 12 -11.98 45.01 -8.22
C GLY A 12 -12.43 43.75 -7.52
N VAL A 13 -12.63 42.67 -8.27
CA VAL A 13 -12.73 41.33 -7.70
C VAL A 13 -11.33 40.98 -7.18
N LEU A 14 -11.11 41.17 -5.88
CA LEU A 14 -10.00 40.54 -5.18
C LEU A 14 -10.24 39.03 -5.27
N ALA A 15 -9.50 38.38 -6.14
CA ALA A 15 -9.32 36.94 -6.08
C ALA A 15 -8.57 36.65 -4.76
N LEU A 16 -9.33 36.36 -3.71
CA LEU A 16 -8.80 35.74 -2.50
C LEU A 16 -8.23 34.39 -2.95
N THR A 17 -6.91 34.30 -3.03
CA THR A 17 -6.22 33.02 -3.04
C THR A 17 -6.54 32.38 -1.69
N SER A 18 -7.56 31.55 -1.65
CA SER A 18 -7.90 30.75 -0.49
C SER A 18 -6.73 29.77 -0.29
N PHE A 19 -5.87 30.07 0.66
CA PHE A 19 -5.05 29.03 1.27
C PHE A 19 -6.05 28.09 1.96
N GLY A 20 -5.93 26.77 1.73
CA GLY A 20 -6.79 25.80 2.39
C GLY A 20 -6.74 25.99 3.91
N ALA A 21 -7.85 25.70 4.59
CA ALA A 21 -7.92 25.78 6.03
C ALA A 21 -7.26 24.57 6.70
N ASP A 22 -6.73 24.77 7.89
CA ASP A 22 -6.25 23.70 8.76
C ASP A 22 -7.38 23.22 9.67
N LEU A 23 -7.70 21.93 9.62
CA LEU A 23 -8.61 21.25 10.51
C LEU A 23 -7.87 20.27 11.41
N TYR A 24 -8.24 20.18 12.66
CA TYR A 24 -7.60 19.36 13.66
C TYR A 24 -8.55 18.30 14.21
N VAL A 25 -8.05 17.07 14.33
CA VAL A 25 -8.82 15.91 14.79
C VAL A 25 -8.08 15.19 15.89
N SER A 26 -8.66 15.09 17.08
CA SER A 26 -8.12 14.33 18.20
C SER A 26 -9.19 13.43 18.79
N LYS A 27 -8.92 12.13 18.83
CA LYS A 27 -9.83 11.16 19.43
C LYS A 27 -9.97 11.36 20.93
N GLU A 28 -8.91 11.83 21.56
CA GLU A 28 -8.80 12.01 23.00
C GLU A 28 -9.44 13.32 23.46
N THR A 29 -9.04 14.43 22.88
CA THR A 29 -9.42 15.78 23.33
C THR A 29 -10.55 16.41 22.53
N GLY A 30 -10.90 15.85 21.37
CA GLY A 30 -11.82 16.45 20.41
C GLY A 30 -13.30 16.22 20.70
N SER A 31 -14.13 17.07 20.09
CA SER A 31 -15.60 16.96 20.07
C SER A 31 -16.13 17.19 18.66
N ASN A 32 -17.12 16.41 18.20
CA ASN A 32 -17.74 16.63 16.88
C ASN A 32 -18.60 17.93 16.80
N LYS A 33 -18.76 18.61 17.91
CA LYS A 33 -19.40 19.92 17.98
C LYS A 33 -18.39 21.08 17.99
N ALA A 34 -17.10 20.78 18.06
CA ALA A 34 -16.02 21.76 18.07
C ALA A 34 -15.82 22.37 16.67
N ALA A 35 -15.09 23.48 16.62
CA ALA A 35 -14.84 24.23 15.38
C ALA A 35 -13.81 23.55 14.45
N GLY A 36 -13.00 22.61 14.96
CA GLY A 36 -11.94 21.96 14.21
C GLY A 36 -10.62 22.73 14.24
N THR A 37 -10.47 23.72 15.12
CA THR A 37 -9.19 24.40 15.34
C THR A 37 -8.27 23.56 16.24
N LYS A 38 -7.00 23.93 16.34
CA LYS A 38 -6.04 23.26 17.21
C LYS A 38 -6.46 23.25 18.68
N GLU A 39 -7.05 24.34 19.16
CA GLU A 39 -7.53 24.53 20.52
C GLU A 39 -8.90 23.84 20.77
N ALA A 40 -9.68 23.62 19.70
CA ALA A 40 -10.99 23.00 19.74
C ALA A 40 -11.12 21.95 18.61
N PRO A 41 -10.39 20.81 18.70
CA PRO A 41 -10.33 19.83 17.63
C PRO A 41 -11.63 19.04 17.51
N LEU A 42 -11.88 18.51 16.31
CA LEU A 42 -12.94 17.54 16.06
C LEU A 42 -12.57 16.18 16.66
N LYS A 43 -13.55 15.38 17.01
CA LYS A 43 -13.32 14.04 17.58
C LYS A 43 -13.07 12.97 16.53
N ASN A 44 -13.70 13.08 15.37
CA ASN A 44 -13.70 12.04 14.36
C ASN A 44 -13.24 12.56 12.98
N LEU A 45 -12.34 11.81 12.34
CA LEU A 45 -11.82 12.15 11.02
C LEU A 45 -12.94 12.32 9.98
N TRP A 46 -13.95 11.44 9.97
CA TRP A 46 -15.06 11.57 9.02
C TRP A 46 -15.78 12.92 9.13
N LYS A 47 -15.83 13.52 10.33
CA LYS A 47 -16.47 14.82 10.53
C LYS A 47 -15.62 15.95 9.95
N ALA A 48 -14.30 15.89 10.10
CA ALA A 48 -13.38 16.82 9.46
C ALA A 48 -13.46 16.72 7.93
N VAL A 49 -13.47 15.50 7.39
CA VAL A 49 -13.62 15.26 5.94
C VAL A 49 -14.94 15.83 5.40
N ASP A 50 -16.04 15.71 6.15
CA ASP A 50 -17.33 16.32 5.77
C ASP A 50 -17.25 17.85 5.73
N MET A 51 -16.53 18.46 6.66
CA MET A 51 -16.41 19.92 6.79
C MET A 51 -15.40 20.55 5.83
N ALA A 52 -14.35 19.81 5.50
CA ALA A 52 -13.26 20.30 4.66
C ALA A 52 -13.74 20.71 3.26
N GLU A 53 -13.04 21.64 2.63
CA GLU A 53 -13.18 22.04 1.23
C GLU A 53 -11.92 21.65 0.43
N ASP A 54 -11.96 21.78 -0.90
CA ASP A 54 -10.80 21.48 -1.74
C ASP A 54 -9.60 22.37 -1.34
N GLY A 55 -8.46 21.74 -1.10
CA GLY A 55 -7.22 22.39 -0.67
C GLY A 55 -6.99 22.39 0.84
N ASP A 56 -7.96 22.00 1.64
CA ASP A 56 -7.82 21.97 3.11
C ASP A 56 -6.86 20.87 3.58
N VAL A 57 -6.29 21.08 4.77
CA VAL A 57 -5.38 20.17 5.45
C VAL A 57 -6.03 19.68 6.75
N ILE A 58 -6.11 18.37 6.92
CA ILE A 58 -6.61 17.76 8.15
C ILE A 58 -5.45 17.16 8.93
N HIS A 59 -5.14 17.71 10.11
CA HIS A 59 -4.15 17.21 11.06
C HIS A 59 -4.83 16.21 12.01
N VAL A 60 -4.31 14.98 12.07
CA VAL A 60 -4.95 13.89 12.80
C VAL A 60 -4.04 13.37 13.89
N ALA A 61 -4.46 13.51 15.14
CA ALA A 61 -3.75 12.96 16.28
C ALA A 61 -3.91 11.44 16.39
N ALA A 62 -3.08 10.84 17.24
CA ALA A 62 -3.16 9.42 17.54
C ALA A 62 -4.57 8.96 17.89
N GLY A 63 -4.96 7.79 17.43
CA GLY A 63 -6.29 7.24 17.68
C GLY A 63 -6.76 6.29 16.59
N ASN A 64 -7.93 5.67 16.81
CA ASN A 64 -8.55 4.76 15.87
C ASN A 64 -9.78 5.42 15.21
N TYR A 65 -9.79 5.50 13.87
CA TYR A 65 -10.77 6.23 13.08
C TYR A 65 -11.53 5.30 12.13
N ASN A 66 -12.81 5.06 12.37
CA ASN A 66 -13.61 3.99 11.75
C ASN A 66 -14.74 4.46 10.83
N GLY A 67 -14.82 5.76 10.52
CA GLY A 67 -15.95 6.34 9.78
C GLY A 67 -17.19 6.63 10.63
N GLN A 68 -18.16 7.26 10.00
CA GLN A 68 -19.42 7.64 10.64
C GLN A 68 -20.21 6.39 11.09
N MET A 69 -20.77 6.40 12.29
CA MET A 69 -21.51 5.27 12.87
C MET A 69 -20.75 3.94 12.84
N ASN A 70 -19.42 4.00 12.91
CA ASN A 70 -18.54 2.84 12.83
C ASN A 70 -18.74 1.99 11.55
N LYS A 71 -18.95 2.63 10.40
CA LYS A 71 -19.07 1.93 9.11
C LYS A 71 -17.83 1.13 8.75
N GLY A 72 -16.65 1.52 9.25
CA GLY A 72 -15.37 0.90 8.93
C GLY A 72 -14.68 1.53 7.72
N TRP A 73 -15.20 2.62 7.14
CA TRP A 73 -14.54 3.37 6.07
C TRP A 73 -14.89 4.84 6.09
N ILE A 74 -14.03 5.64 5.43
CA ILE A 74 -14.21 7.08 5.24
C ILE A 74 -14.13 7.39 3.75
N GLU A 75 -15.08 8.19 3.24
CA GLU A 75 -15.07 8.67 1.86
C GLU A 75 -14.58 10.12 1.83
N VAL A 76 -13.52 10.37 1.08
CA VAL A 76 -12.95 11.68 0.80
C VAL A 76 -13.40 12.10 -0.60
N THR A 77 -14.32 13.04 -0.67
CA THR A 77 -14.93 13.50 -1.92
C THR A 77 -14.41 14.85 -2.41
N LYS A 78 -13.35 15.33 -1.80
CA LYS A 78 -12.67 16.61 -2.07
C LYS A 78 -11.18 16.38 -2.20
N ALA A 79 -10.47 17.28 -2.88
CA ALA A 79 -9.03 17.25 -3.00
C ALA A 79 -8.39 17.88 -1.75
N ILE A 80 -8.16 17.08 -0.73
CA ILE A 80 -7.64 17.51 0.58
C ILE A 80 -6.39 16.73 0.98
N SER A 81 -5.66 17.27 1.95
CA SER A 81 -4.55 16.59 2.61
C SER A 81 -4.98 16.03 3.96
N ILE A 82 -4.56 14.78 4.28
CA ILE A 82 -4.77 14.15 5.58
C ILE A 82 -3.41 13.75 6.13
N ILE A 83 -3.03 14.37 7.24
CA ILE A 83 -1.71 14.21 7.86
C ILE A 83 -1.89 13.64 9.27
N GLY A 84 -1.49 12.39 9.45
CA GLY A 84 -1.52 11.70 10.74
C GLY A 84 -0.21 11.79 11.51
N GLY A 85 -0.17 11.12 12.64
CA GLY A 85 1.03 10.99 13.48
C GLY A 85 1.24 12.10 14.50
N TYR A 86 0.20 12.85 14.83
CA TYR A 86 0.30 13.90 15.85
C TYR A 86 -0.01 13.38 17.27
N SER A 87 0.65 13.99 18.26
CA SER A 87 0.23 13.92 19.66
C SER A 87 -1.18 14.47 19.84
N SER A 88 -1.86 14.16 20.95
CA SER A 88 -3.25 14.58 21.19
C SER A 88 -3.43 16.11 21.29
N ASP A 89 -2.37 16.84 21.60
CA ASP A 89 -2.28 18.30 21.69
C ASP A 89 -1.64 18.96 20.44
N PHE A 90 -1.23 18.15 19.45
CA PHE A 90 -0.57 18.57 18.21
C PHE A 90 0.77 19.30 18.43
N SER A 91 1.45 19.06 19.54
CA SER A 91 2.79 19.64 19.81
C SER A 91 3.92 18.89 19.08
N GLU A 92 3.71 17.61 18.83
CA GLU A 92 4.68 16.71 18.19
C GLU A 92 4.04 15.92 17.06
N ARG A 93 4.84 15.57 16.07
CA ARG A 93 4.44 14.67 14.99
C ARG A 93 5.48 13.57 14.80
N ASN A 94 5.07 12.34 15.01
CA ASN A 94 5.81 11.13 14.66
C ASN A 94 4.83 9.97 14.45
N PRO A 95 4.54 9.54 13.22
CA PRO A 95 3.57 8.48 12.93
C PRO A 95 3.89 7.12 13.57
N VAL A 96 5.15 6.86 13.88
CA VAL A 96 5.56 5.62 14.55
C VAL A 96 5.17 5.66 16.04
N VAL A 97 5.23 6.82 16.65
CA VAL A 97 4.92 7.05 18.08
C VAL A 97 3.46 7.38 18.27
N HIS A 98 2.96 8.35 17.53
CA HIS A 98 1.58 8.86 17.61
C HIS A 98 0.72 8.22 16.52
N GLN A 99 0.28 7.00 16.74
CA GLN A 99 -0.32 6.13 15.73
C GLN A 99 -1.73 6.57 15.35
N THR A 100 -1.89 7.07 14.14
CA THR A 100 -3.20 7.40 13.55
C THR A 100 -3.69 6.19 12.74
N MET A 101 -4.60 5.41 13.32
CA MET A 101 -4.99 4.10 12.79
C MET A 101 -6.34 4.11 12.08
N MET A 102 -6.39 3.43 10.95
CA MET A 102 -7.61 3.07 10.25
C MET A 102 -7.75 1.54 10.28
N ARG A 103 -8.70 1.06 11.05
CA ARG A 103 -9.00 -0.37 11.23
C ARG A 103 -10.47 -0.65 10.95
N PRO A 104 -10.79 -1.85 10.49
CA PRO A 104 -12.17 -2.30 10.42
C PRO A 104 -12.78 -2.37 11.82
N THR A 105 -14.09 -2.27 11.88
CA THR A 105 -14.80 -2.39 13.15
C THR A 105 -15.08 -3.86 13.49
N ASN A 106 -15.14 -4.18 14.80
CA ASN A 106 -15.45 -5.54 15.26
C ASN A 106 -16.89 -6.00 14.91
N LYS A 107 -17.75 -5.10 14.42
CA LYS A 107 -19.13 -5.42 14.01
C LYS A 107 -19.27 -5.52 12.49
N MET A 108 -18.34 -6.17 11.87
CA MET A 108 -18.14 -6.18 10.41
C MET A 108 -19.25 -6.86 9.62
N SER A 109 -20.04 -7.76 10.22
CA SER A 109 -21.13 -8.45 9.51
C SER A 109 -22.19 -7.51 8.94
N ALA A 110 -22.38 -6.34 9.57
CA ALA A 110 -23.38 -5.37 9.17
C ALA A 110 -22.81 -4.14 8.46
N THR A 111 -21.51 -3.86 8.65
CA THR A 111 -20.93 -2.57 8.26
C THR A 111 -19.51 -2.67 7.69
N LYS A 112 -19.13 -3.82 7.12
CA LYS A 112 -17.83 -3.95 6.44
C LYS A 112 -17.77 -2.99 5.23
N PRO A 113 -16.59 -2.42 4.92
CA PRO A 113 -16.45 -1.59 3.72
C PRO A 113 -16.77 -2.44 2.49
N PRO A 114 -17.52 -1.91 1.53
CA PRO A 114 -17.63 -2.52 0.21
C PRO A 114 -16.25 -2.69 -0.40
N MET A 115 -16.06 -3.72 -1.20
CA MET A 115 -14.78 -4.00 -1.86
C MET A 115 -14.27 -2.80 -2.67
N ASP A 116 -15.18 -2.02 -3.24
CA ASP A 116 -14.88 -0.85 -4.07
C ASP A 116 -14.54 0.42 -3.28
N LYS A 117 -14.67 0.42 -1.95
CA LYS A 117 -14.42 1.61 -1.12
C LYS A 117 -13.11 1.58 -0.35
N GLY A 118 -12.72 0.44 0.18
CA GLY A 118 -11.56 0.36 1.07
C GLY A 118 -11.83 1.00 2.45
N LEU A 119 -10.81 1.05 3.31
CA LEU A 119 -10.88 1.78 4.58
C LEU A 119 -10.91 3.30 4.35
N LEU A 120 -10.19 3.78 3.34
CA LEU A 120 -10.20 5.16 2.87
C LEU A 120 -10.49 5.17 1.37
N ALA A 121 -11.61 5.77 0.99
CA ALA A 121 -11.98 5.99 -0.40
C ALA A 121 -11.70 7.45 -0.77
N ILE A 122 -10.81 7.69 -1.72
CA ILE A 122 -10.42 9.03 -2.18
C ILE A 122 -11.02 9.21 -3.58
N ILE A 123 -12.17 9.83 -3.65
CA ILE A 123 -12.97 9.96 -4.89
C ILE A 123 -13.49 11.40 -4.97
N PRO A 124 -12.65 12.39 -5.31
CA PRO A 124 -13.07 13.77 -5.45
C PRO A 124 -14.21 13.90 -6.44
N LYS A 125 -15.24 14.68 -6.09
CA LYS A 125 -16.38 14.96 -6.98
C LYS A 125 -15.99 15.76 -8.21
N ARG A 126 -14.89 16.51 -8.11
CA ARG A 126 -14.33 17.34 -9.17
C ARG A 126 -12.87 16.95 -9.39
N PRO A 127 -12.61 15.79 -10.02
CA PRO A 127 -11.24 15.47 -10.40
C PRO A 127 -10.75 16.48 -11.44
N GLY A 128 -9.50 16.89 -11.32
CA GLY A 128 -8.90 17.85 -12.24
C GLY A 128 -7.39 17.99 -12.05
N PRO A 129 -6.69 18.56 -13.05
CA PRO A 129 -5.23 18.60 -13.08
C PRO A 129 -4.60 19.42 -11.96
N ASP A 130 -5.36 20.34 -11.37
CA ASP A 130 -4.88 21.22 -10.28
C ASP A 130 -5.09 20.62 -8.88
N ASN A 131 -5.74 19.46 -8.80
CA ASN A 131 -5.97 18.79 -7.52
C ASN A 131 -4.64 18.36 -6.91
N LYS A 132 -4.50 18.60 -5.60
CA LYS A 132 -3.39 18.13 -4.79
C LYS A 132 -3.94 17.39 -3.59
N ILE A 133 -3.58 16.12 -3.49
CA ILE A 133 -4.04 15.22 -2.43
C ILE A 133 -2.82 14.61 -1.76
N LEU A 134 -2.73 14.75 -0.45
CA LEU A 134 -1.68 14.16 0.36
C LEU A 134 -2.28 13.27 1.44
N ILE A 135 -1.80 12.04 1.51
CA ILE A 135 -2.03 11.11 2.62
C ILE A 135 -0.68 10.82 3.26
N ASP A 136 -0.50 11.24 4.49
CA ASP A 136 0.79 11.17 5.17
C ASP A 136 0.64 10.64 6.61
N GLY A 137 1.44 9.63 6.95
CA GLY A 137 1.57 9.16 8.33
C GLY A 137 0.35 8.43 8.89
N LEU A 138 -0.44 7.76 8.04
CA LEU A 138 -1.57 6.93 8.46
C LEU A 138 -1.18 5.45 8.53
N ILE A 139 -1.83 4.72 9.41
CA ILE A 139 -1.67 3.28 9.57
C ILE A 139 -2.97 2.59 9.18
N PHE A 140 -2.91 1.72 8.18
CA PHE A 140 -4.01 0.89 7.72
C PHE A 140 -3.74 -0.55 8.11
N ASP A 141 -4.62 -1.17 8.88
CA ASP A 141 -4.44 -2.52 9.37
C ASP A 141 -5.78 -3.28 9.37
N HIS A 142 -5.88 -4.31 8.53
CA HIS A 142 -7.06 -5.17 8.52
C HIS A 142 -7.08 -6.18 9.67
N THR A 143 -5.99 -6.26 10.45
CA THR A 143 -5.86 -7.19 11.57
C THR A 143 -6.09 -8.66 11.13
N ASP A 144 -6.71 -9.47 11.97
CA ASP A 144 -7.11 -10.85 11.68
C ASP A 144 -8.27 -10.98 10.66
N SER A 145 -8.82 -9.86 10.21
CA SER A 145 -9.92 -9.85 9.23
C SER A 145 -9.46 -10.12 7.79
N ASN A 146 -8.15 -10.26 7.57
CA ASN A 146 -7.57 -10.46 6.23
C ASN A 146 -7.59 -11.91 5.73
N SER A 147 -7.93 -12.89 6.55
CA SER A 147 -7.40 -14.25 6.43
C SER A 147 -8.07 -15.12 5.38
N TYR A 148 -9.34 -14.90 5.01
CA TYR A 148 -10.10 -15.87 4.26
C TYR A 148 -10.95 -15.28 3.17
N HIS A 149 -11.23 -16.13 2.18
CA HIS A 149 -12.27 -15.83 1.22
C HIS A 149 -13.63 -15.78 1.93
N GLY A 150 -14.36 -14.67 1.75
CA GLY A 150 -15.62 -14.42 2.47
C GLY A 150 -16.70 -15.48 2.35
N THR A 151 -16.70 -16.30 1.28
CA THR A 151 -17.68 -17.37 1.05
C THR A 151 -17.19 -18.75 1.40
N LYS A 152 -15.90 -18.95 1.62
CA LYS A 152 -15.30 -20.26 1.87
C LYS A 152 -14.94 -20.53 3.33
N GLY A 153 -14.81 -19.48 4.13
CA GLY A 153 -14.50 -19.59 5.56
C GLY A 153 -13.12 -20.14 5.88
N LYS A 154 -12.94 -20.51 7.13
CA LYS A 154 -11.72 -21.07 7.68
C LYS A 154 -11.60 -22.57 7.31
N PRO A 155 -10.42 -23.04 6.79
CA PRO A 155 -10.24 -24.44 6.47
C PRO A 155 -10.30 -25.33 7.71
N GLU A 156 -10.75 -26.55 7.51
CA GLU A 156 -10.64 -27.59 8.53
C GLU A 156 -9.17 -27.93 8.79
N GLY A 157 -8.81 -28.18 10.05
CA GLY A 157 -7.42 -28.47 10.43
C GLY A 157 -6.49 -27.27 10.40
N PHE A 158 -7.03 -26.07 10.27
CA PHE A 158 -6.25 -24.85 10.35
C PHE A 158 -5.44 -24.77 11.64
N LYS A 159 -4.17 -24.46 11.46
CA LYS A 159 -3.24 -24.16 12.57
C LYS A 159 -2.87 -22.69 12.52
N GLU A 160 -2.86 -22.07 13.67
CA GLU A 160 -2.42 -20.70 13.82
C GLU A 160 -0.94 -20.55 13.39
N GLY A 161 -0.61 -19.46 12.73
CA GLY A 161 0.74 -19.20 12.21
C GLY A 161 1.08 -19.88 10.89
N MET A 162 0.14 -20.62 10.30
CA MET A 162 0.37 -21.28 9.01
C MET A 162 -0.43 -20.64 7.88
N LEU A 163 0.16 -20.57 6.71
CA LEU A 163 -0.58 -20.38 5.47
C LEU A 163 -1.45 -21.63 5.24
N THR A 164 -2.66 -21.43 4.74
CA THR A 164 -3.60 -22.53 4.60
C THR A 164 -4.00 -22.76 3.15
N ILE A 165 -4.36 -23.99 2.84
CA ILE A 165 -5.04 -24.37 1.60
C ILE A 165 -6.45 -23.75 1.56
N ALA A 166 -7.04 -23.69 0.38
CA ALA A 166 -8.41 -23.26 0.23
C ALA A 166 -9.34 -24.10 1.14
N PRO A 167 -10.29 -23.47 1.85
CA PRO A 167 -11.18 -24.17 2.74
C PRO A 167 -12.05 -25.19 1.99
N ALA A 168 -12.43 -26.25 2.68
CA ALA A 168 -13.32 -27.28 2.12
C ALA A 168 -14.67 -26.67 1.70
N LYS A 169 -15.25 -27.21 0.64
CA LYS A 169 -16.58 -26.80 0.16
C LYS A 169 -17.63 -27.00 1.27
N GLY A 170 -18.40 -25.96 1.54
CA GLY A 170 -19.48 -26.02 2.55
C GLY A 170 -19.07 -25.52 3.94
N THR A 171 -17.80 -25.13 4.15
CA THR A 171 -17.38 -24.49 5.39
C THR A 171 -18.09 -23.13 5.55
N LYS A 172 -18.58 -22.84 6.76
CA LYS A 172 -19.18 -21.52 7.04
C LYS A 172 -18.14 -20.42 6.83
N PRO A 173 -18.49 -19.36 6.11
CA PRO A 173 -17.56 -18.24 5.91
C PRO A 173 -17.25 -17.57 7.24
N LEU A 174 -15.98 -17.24 7.44
CA LEU A 174 -15.59 -16.29 8.46
C LEU A 174 -15.99 -14.89 8.03
N ILE A 175 -16.22 -14.04 8.99
CA ILE A 175 -16.40 -12.61 8.74
C ILE A 175 -15.04 -12.09 8.32
N THR A 176 -14.85 -11.89 7.03
CA THR A 176 -13.63 -11.34 6.47
C THR A 176 -13.95 -10.04 5.76
N ILE A 177 -12.97 -9.15 5.74
CA ILE A 177 -13.01 -8.00 4.87
C ILE A 177 -12.35 -8.43 3.57
N ASP A 178 -13.07 -8.31 2.48
CA ASP A 178 -12.50 -8.40 1.13
C ASP A 178 -12.55 -7.00 0.50
N SER A 179 -11.61 -6.15 0.90
CA SER A 179 -11.64 -4.72 0.61
C SER A 179 -10.22 -4.17 0.49
N TYR A 180 -10.06 -3.10 -0.26
CA TYR A 180 -8.82 -2.32 -0.31
C TYR A 180 -8.57 -1.62 1.03
N MET A 181 -7.33 -1.22 1.28
CA MET A 181 -7.04 -0.26 2.34
C MET A 181 -7.28 1.16 1.86
N ILE A 182 -6.66 1.52 0.73
CA ILE A 182 -7.01 2.76 0.02
C ILE A 182 -7.56 2.41 -1.36
N LYS A 183 -8.72 2.97 -1.68
CA LYS A 183 -9.24 3.07 -3.04
C LYS A 183 -9.18 4.53 -3.45
N ALA A 184 -8.41 4.84 -4.49
CA ALA A 184 -8.35 6.20 -5.04
C ALA A 184 -8.81 6.21 -6.50
N VAL A 185 -9.67 7.18 -6.83
CA VAL A 185 -10.03 7.54 -8.20
C VAL A 185 -9.84 9.04 -8.33
N THR A 186 -8.71 9.45 -8.88
CA THR A 186 -8.20 10.82 -8.75
C THR A 186 -7.63 11.34 -10.07
N GLU A 187 -7.26 12.59 -10.09
CA GLU A 187 -6.53 13.28 -11.16
C GLU A 187 -5.69 14.42 -10.53
N GLY A 188 -4.67 14.89 -11.21
CA GLY A 188 -3.77 15.95 -10.73
C GLY A 188 -2.55 15.36 -10.00
N GLU A 189 -2.38 15.66 -8.74
CA GLU A 189 -1.28 15.15 -7.92
C GLU A 189 -1.82 14.38 -6.72
N LEU A 190 -1.38 13.12 -6.57
CA LEU A 190 -1.66 12.28 -5.43
C LEU A 190 -0.35 11.80 -4.80
N THR A 191 -0.12 12.15 -3.55
CA THR A 191 1.02 11.67 -2.77
C THR A 191 0.52 10.83 -1.59
N ILE A 192 1.08 9.64 -1.43
CA ILE A 192 0.85 8.76 -0.27
C ILE A 192 2.21 8.42 0.32
N GLN A 193 2.45 8.86 1.55
CA GLN A 193 3.78 8.73 2.16
C GLN A 193 3.74 8.43 3.65
N ASN A 194 4.85 7.86 4.15
CA ASN A 194 5.06 7.58 5.58
C ASN A 194 3.93 6.73 6.18
N CYS A 195 3.26 5.92 5.38
CA CYS A 195 2.12 5.11 5.79
C CYS A 195 2.53 3.65 6.01
N LEU A 196 1.83 2.99 6.92
CA LEU A 196 1.91 1.55 7.11
C LEU A 196 0.65 0.87 6.58
N PHE A 197 0.83 -0.07 5.66
CA PHE A 197 -0.22 -0.94 5.13
C PHE A 197 0.02 -2.36 5.61
N LEU A 198 -0.79 -2.80 6.56
CA LEU A 198 -0.57 -4.03 7.30
C LEU A 198 -1.75 -4.99 7.14
N ASN A 199 -1.46 -6.24 6.75
CA ASN A 199 -2.45 -7.31 6.69
C ASN A 199 -3.64 -7.02 5.76
N SER A 200 -3.37 -6.53 4.56
CA SER A 200 -4.45 -6.26 3.61
C SER A 200 -5.19 -7.52 3.18
N SER A 201 -6.52 -7.49 3.18
CA SER A 201 -7.37 -8.58 2.72
C SER A 201 -7.59 -8.61 1.21
N ASN A 202 -7.15 -7.58 0.51
CA ASN A 202 -7.18 -7.42 -0.95
C ASN A 202 -5.95 -6.59 -1.36
N ILE A 203 -5.96 -5.93 -2.50
CA ILE A 203 -4.94 -4.94 -2.86
C ILE A 203 -4.90 -3.86 -1.77
N ALA A 204 -3.71 -3.59 -1.21
CA ALA A 204 -3.62 -2.60 -0.16
C ALA A 204 -3.89 -1.19 -0.73
N LEU A 205 -3.18 -0.81 -1.78
CA LEU A 205 -3.33 0.46 -2.45
C LEU A 205 -3.81 0.26 -3.89
N ASN A 206 -5.07 0.57 -4.17
CA ASN A 206 -5.66 0.51 -5.50
C ASN A 206 -5.96 1.93 -6.00
N VAL A 207 -5.17 2.40 -6.93
CA VAL A 207 -5.25 3.75 -7.50
C VAL A 207 -5.63 3.67 -8.97
N GLN A 208 -6.69 4.34 -9.35
CA GLN A 208 -7.01 4.71 -10.72
C GLN A 208 -6.86 6.23 -10.85
N HIS A 209 -5.85 6.66 -11.57
CA HIS A 209 -5.51 8.09 -11.71
C HIS A 209 -5.70 8.51 -13.17
N GLY A 210 -6.29 9.66 -13.39
CA GLY A 210 -6.53 10.18 -14.73
C GLY A 210 -5.25 10.57 -15.43
N MET A 211 -4.84 11.80 -15.27
CA MET A 211 -3.56 12.36 -15.74
C MET A 211 -2.89 13.09 -14.59
N GLY A 212 -1.57 13.22 -14.64
CA GLY A 212 -0.80 13.96 -13.66
C GLY A 212 0.25 13.12 -12.95
N LYS A 213 0.31 13.20 -11.63
CA LYS A 213 1.39 12.59 -10.84
C LYS A 213 0.86 11.74 -9.71
N VAL A 214 1.41 10.54 -9.56
CA VAL A 214 1.22 9.70 -8.36
C VAL A 214 2.57 9.43 -7.71
N ARG A 215 2.71 9.75 -6.45
CA ARG A 215 3.90 9.54 -5.61
C ARG A 215 3.57 8.63 -4.45
N ILE A 216 4.21 7.47 -4.39
CA ILE A 216 4.10 6.50 -3.31
C ILE A 216 5.46 6.39 -2.65
N LEU A 217 5.65 7.09 -1.53
CA LEU A 217 6.98 7.37 -0.99
C LEU A 217 7.08 6.94 0.48
N ASN A 218 8.15 6.26 0.83
CA ASN A 218 8.48 5.98 2.23
C ASN A 218 7.37 5.23 2.99
N ASN A 219 6.74 4.24 2.36
CA ASN A 219 5.71 3.43 2.99
C ASN A 219 6.20 2.02 3.31
N VAL A 220 5.54 1.39 4.27
CA VAL A 220 5.71 -0.02 4.59
C VAL A 220 4.45 -0.78 4.20
N PHE A 221 4.60 -1.83 3.38
CA PHE A 221 3.55 -2.76 2.99
C PHE A 221 3.95 -4.16 3.47
N VAL A 222 3.17 -4.74 4.38
CA VAL A 222 3.50 -6.04 4.97
C VAL A 222 2.28 -6.94 5.06
N GLY A 223 2.43 -8.19 4.63
CA GLY A 223 1.36 -9.17 4.70
C GLY A 223 0.13 -8.81 3.86
N CYS A 224 0.34 -8.09 2.76
CA CYS A 224 -0.73 -7.67 1.86
C CYS A 224 -1.14 -8.81 0.92
N ARG A 225 -2.44 -8.91 0.59
CA ARG A 225 -2.96 -9.93 -0.32
C ARG A 225 -3.10 -9.35 -1.73
N ILE A 226 -2.82 -10.16 -2.74
CA ILE A 226 -2.95 -9.88 -4.17
C ILE A 226 -1.81 -9.01 -4.70
N ILE A 227 -1.82 -7.74 -4.39
CA ILE A 227 -0.80 -6.76 -4.78
C ILE A 227 -0.72 -5.71 -3.67
N SER A 228 0.48 -5.31 -3.28
CA SER A 228 0.61 -4.24 -2.28
C SER A 228 0.24 -2.89 -2.88
N ALA A 229 0.74 -2.55 -4.07
CA ALA A 229 0.38 -1.32 -4.77
C ALA A 229 0.08 -1.57 -6.25
N ASP A 230 -1.12 -1.19 -6.69
CA ASP A 230 -1.59 -1.26 -8.07
C ASP A 230 -2.07 0.13 -8.52
N VAL A 231 -1.23 0.79 -9.31
CA VAL A 231 -1.49 2.14 -9.84
C VAL A 231 -1.78 2.03 -11.33
N ARG A 232 -2.96 2.48 -11.72
CA ARG A 232 -3.47 2.43 -13.09
C ARG A 232 -3.74 3.81 -13.63
N CYS A 233 -3.31 4.04 -14.88
CA CYS A 233 -3.68 5.24 -15.61
C CYS A 233 -5.12 5.12 -16.13
N GLY A 234 -5.98 6.05 -15.77
CA GLY A 234 -7.36 6.14 -16.29
C GLY A 234 -7.46 6.79 -17.68
N SER A 235 -6.39 7.46 -18.13
CA SER A 235 -6.32 8.06 -19.46
C SER A 235 -5.90 7.01 -20.50
N PRO A 236 -6.49 7.01 -21.70
CA PRO A 236 -6.06 6.15 -22.80
C PRO A 236 -4.79 6.65 -23.50
N LYS A 237 -4.30 7.85 -23.14
CA LYS A 237 -3.09 8.42 -23.76
C LYS A 237 -1.84 7.69 -23.24
N PRO A 238 -0.94 7.29 -24.13
CA PRO A 238 0.36 6.75 -23.70
C PRO A 238 1.09 7.72 -22.77
N GLN A 239 1.74 7.18 -21.72
CA GLN A 239 2.60 7.95 -20.81
C GLN A 239 1.89 9.17 -20.15
N ALA A 240 0.58 9.06 -19.91
CA ALA A 240 -0.22 10.17 -19.37
C ALA A 240 -0.07 10.33 -17.85
N LEU A 241 0.40 9.30 -17.17
CA LEU A 241 0.58 9.27 -15.72
C LEU A 241 2.06 9.18 -15.36
N ASP A 242 2.58 10.17 -14.67
CA ASP A 242 3.88 10.16 -14.03
C ASP A 242 3.75 9.46 -12.65
N TYR A 243 4.35 8.28 -12.52
CA TYR A 243 4.24 7.42 -11.34
C TYR A 243 5.62 7.16 -10.73
N GLU A 244 5.77 7.50 -9.47
CA GLU A 244 6.96 7.20 -8.68
C GLU A 244 6.61 6.30 -7.50
N PHE A 245 7.39 5.23 -7.36
CA PHE A 245 7.32 4.32 -6.22
C PHE A 245 8.72 4.18 -5.63
N ALA A 246 8.99 4.89 -4.52
CA ALA A 246 10.34 5.04 -4.00
C ALA A 246 10.42 4.94 -2.48
N TYR A 247 11.52 4.38 -2.00
CA TYR A 247 11.77 4.20 -0.57
C TYR A 247 10.66 3.42 0.14
N ASN A 248 10.04 2.45 -0.51
CA ASN A 248 9.03 1.62 0.11
C ASN A 248 9.61 0.24 0.48
N THR A 249 9.19 -0.28 1.62
CA THR A 249 9.44 -1.66 2.01
C THR A 249 8.19 -2.49 1.75
N VAL A 250 8.30 -3.52 0.91
CA VAL A 250 7.20 -4.40 0.52
C VAL A 250 7.58 -5.84 0.80
N LEU A 251 6.95 -6.44 1.81
CA LEU A 251 7.26 -7.78 2.27
C LEU A 251 5.99 -8.64 2.39
N PHE A 252 6.15 -9.93 2.09
CA PHE A 252 5.12 -10.94 2.34
C PHE A 252 3.80 -10.66 1.60
N THR A 253 3.86 -10.18 0.37
CA THR A 253 2.66 -10.12 -0.46
C THR A 253 2.30 -11.53 -0.90
N TRP A 254 1.04 -11.91 -0.70
CA TRP A 254 0.61 -13.27 -0.86
C TRP A 254 -0.62 -13.42 -1.77
N THR A 255 -0.82 -14.62 -2.28
CA THR A 255 -1.88 -14.93 -3.23
C THR A 255 -3.07 -15.58 -2.53
N ARG A 256 -4.24 -15.48 -3.15
CA ARG A 256 -5.48 -16.08 -2.66
C ARG A 256 -5.46 -17.60 -2.79
N THR A 257 -4.93 -18.08 -3.91
CA THR A 257 -4.81 -19.51 -4.24
C THR A 257 -3.59 -19.74 -5.12
N SER A 258 -3.13 -21.00 -5.23
CA SER A 258 -2.02 -21.38 -6.11
C SER A 258 -2.29 -21.15 -7.60
N ASP A 259 -3.57 -21.06 -7.97
CA ASP A 259 -3.99 -21.03 -9.38
C ASP A 259 -4.06 -19.60 -9.95
N PHE A 260 -3.94 -18.58 -9.12
CA PHE A 260 -3.98 -17.19 -9.57
C PHE A 260 -2.58 -16.66 -9.87
N GLN A 261 -2.18 -16.72 -11.12
CA GLN A 261 -0.88 -16.25 -11.60
C GLN A 261 -0.73 -14.71 -11.60
N ASP A 262 -1.80 -13.96 -11.37
CA ASP A 262 -1.80 -12.50 -11.35
C ASP A 262 -1.85 -11.90 -9.94
N MET A 263 -1.57 -12.69 -8.92
CA MET A 263 -1.64 -12.31 -7.51
C MET A 263 -0.34 -12.64 -6.78
N GLY A 264 0.00 -11.86 -5.75
CA GLY A 264 1.21 -12.05 -4.94
C GLY A 264 2.40 -11.20 -5.39
N TYR A 265 2.13 -10.08 -6.05
CA TYR A 265 3.15 -9.13 -6.49
C TYR A 265 3.32 -7.97 -5.50
N GLY A 266 4.55 -7.53 -5.32
CA GLY A 266 4.82 -6.35 -4.50
C GLY A 266 4.20 -5.09 -5.09
N VAL A 267 4.68 -4.66 -6.23
CA VAL A 267 4.20 -3.47 -6.96
C VAL A 267 3.96 -3.79 -8.42
N ARG A 268 3.04 -3.07 -9.06
CA ARG A 268 2.72 -3.24 -10.47
C ARG A 268 2.81 -1.93 -11.23
N SER A 269 3.45 -1.99 -12.41
CA SER A 269 3.37 -0.96 -13.45
C SER A 269 2.32 -1.35 -14.50
N ASN A 270 1.49 -0.39 -14.89
CA ASN A 270 0.41 -0.60 -15.84
C ASN A 270 0.62 0.21 -17.13
N ALA A 271 -0.25 0.00 -18.12
CA ALA A 271 -0.24 0.77 -19.36
C ALA A 271 -0.38 2.29 -19.12
N ASN A 272 0.13 3.07 -20.06
CA ASN A 272 0.00 4.53 -20.14
C ASN A 272 0.71 5.28 -19.00
N THR A 273 1.72 4.67 -18.38
CA THR A 273 2.48 5.27 -17.29
C THR A 273 3.93 5.58 -17.69
N ILE A 274 4.48 6.61 -17.07
CA ILE A 274 5.92 6.79 -16.89
C ILE A 274 6.19 6.36 -15.44
N SER A 275 6.75 5.17 -15.25
CA SER A 275 6.95 4.56 -13.92
C SER A 275 8.42 4.64 -13.51
N ASN A 276 8.67 5.18 -12.33
CA ASN A 276 10.00 5.24 -11.72
C ASN A 276 9.97 4.48 -10.38
N ILE A 277 10.62 3.31 -10.36
CA ILE A 277 10.60 2.36 -9.24
C ILE A 277 12.01 2.29 -8.66
N HIS A 278 12.28 2.95 -7.54
CA HIS A 278 13.66 3.06 -7.04
C HIS A 278 13.80 3.07 -5.53
N HIS A 279 14.98 2.66 -5.06
CA HIS A 279 15.36 2.63 -3.64
C HIS A 279 14.38 1.84 -2.75
N ASN A 280 13.67 0.88 -3.31
CA ASN A 280 12.73 0.05 -2.56
C ASN A 280 13.39 -1.22 -2.04
N VAL A 281 12.76 -1.84 -1.06
CA VAL A 281 13.01 -3.21 -0.62
C VAL A 281 11.79 -4.05 -0.99
N LEU A 282 11.96 -4.97 -1.94
CA LEU A 282 10.90 -5.79 -2.51
C LEU A 282 11.23 -7.27 -2.31
N GLY A 283 10.71 -7.89 -1.25
CA GLY A 283 11.11 -9.24 -0.90
C GLY A 283 10.00 -10.13 -0.35
N LEU A 284 10.26 -11.45 -0.38
CA LEU A 284 9.36 -12.47 0.19
C LEU A 284 7.93 -12.40 -0.38
N ASN A 285 7.77 -11.99 -1.63
CA ASN A 285 6.48 -11.95 -2.30
C ASN A 285 6.19 -13.28 -3.00
N CYS A 286 4.94 -13.74 -2.99
CA CYS A 286 4.56 -15.05 -3.53
C CYS A 286 4.74 -15.19 -5.05
N MET A 287 4.80 -14.09 -5.78
CA MET A 287 5.07 -14.09 -7.22
C MET A 287 6.36 -13.33 -7.52
N ALA A 288 6.30 -12.01 -7.58
CA ALA A 288 7.48 -11.20 -7.86
C ALA A 288 7.46 -9.90 -7.07
N GLY A 289 8.63 -9.29 -6.93
CA GLY A 289 8.76 -7.97 -6.30
C GLY A 289 8.07 -6.89 -7.15
N TRP A 290 8.39 -6.85 -8.45
CA TRP A 290 7.80 -5.91 -9.41
C TRP A 290 7.17 -6.63 -10.60
N ASP A 291 5.92 -6.30 -10.90
CA ASP A 291 5.17 -6.84 -12.03
C ASP A 291 5.07 -5.82 -13.17
N ASN A 292 5.74 -6.09 -14.28
CA ASN A 292 5.68 -5.33 -15.55
C ASN A 292 4.91 -6.07 -16.65
N SER A 293 4.14 -7.09 -16.32
CA SER A 293 3.45 -7.93 -17.31
C SER A 293 2.14 -7.34 -17.83
N LYS A 294 1.68 -6.20 -17.31
CA LYS A 294 0.38 -5.61 -17.70
C LYS A 294 0.52 -4.42 -18.61
N GLY A 295 -0.31 -4.42 -19.64
CA GLY A 295 -0.37 -3.35 -20.64
C GLY A 295 0.66 -3.51 -21.77
N ALA A 296 0.44 -2.83 -22.87
CA ALA A 296 1.35 -2.84 -24.01
C ALA A 296 2.59 -2.00 -23.71
N ASP A 297 3.75 -2.58 -23.93
CA ASP A 297 5.04 -1.94 -23.59
C ASP A 297 5.23 -0.58 -24.28
N LYS A 298 4.85 -0.45 -25.55
CA LYS A 298 4.88 0.82 -26.31
C LYS A 298 4.11 1.99 -25.65
N THR A 299 3.25 1.70 -24.68
CA THR A 299 2.47 2.74 -23.97
C THR A 299 3.12 3.15 -22.66
N LYS A 300 4.18 2.47 -22.26
CA LYS A 300 4.88 2.68 -20.98
C LYS A 300 6.27 3.28 -21.21
N LYS A 301 6.77 3.89 -20.15
CA LYS A 301 8.19 4.13 -19.90
C LYS A 301 8.47 3.71 -18.46
N VAL A 302 9.46 2.87 -18.26
CA VAL A 302 9.71 2.29 -16.95
C VAL A 302 11.18 2.32 -16.62
N SER A 303 11.52 2.90 -15.47
CA SER A 303 12.83 2.81 -14.84
C SER A 303 12.72 2.03 -13.55
N VAL A 304 13.61 1.07 -13.34
CA VAL A 304 13.68 0.24 -12.14
C VAL A 304 15.11 0.21 -11.67
N ASP A 305 15.46 1.10 -10.77
CA ASP A 305 16.85 1.38 -10.42
C ASP A 305 17.07 1.37 -8.91
N ASN A 306 18.25 0.92 -8.47
CA ASN A 306 18.62 0.99 -7.06
C ASN A 306 17.62 0.33 -6.12
N ASN A 307 17.06 -0.82 -6.46
CA ASN A 307 16.18 -1.56 -5.57
C ASN A 307 16.92 -2.76 -4.96
N ILE A 308 16.51 -3.16 -3.76
CA ILE A 308 16.87 -4.44 -3.17
C ILE A 308 15.72 -5.41 -3.40
N PHE A 309 16.00 -6.52 -4.08
CA PHE A 309 15.12 -7.66 -4.22
C PHE A 309 15.65 -8.83 -3.40
N PHE A 310 14.77 -9.66 -2.85
CA PHE A 310 15.19 -10.90 -2.22
C PHE A 310 14.05 -11.89 -2.04
N LEU A 311 14.36 -13.15 -2.26
CA LEU A 311 13.50 -14.31 -1.99
C LEU A 311 12.04 -14.14 -2.47
N ASN A 312 11.82 -13.45 -3.57
CA ASN A 312 10.54 -13.47 -4.25
C ASN A 312 10.36 -14.83 -4.92
N LYS A 313 9.22 -15.49 -4.71
CA LYS A 313 9.08 -16.91 -5.04
C LYS A 313 9.32 -17.24 -6.49
N LYS A 314 8.74 -16.53 -7.45
CA LYS A 314 8.87 -16.80 -8.88
C LYS A 314 10.01 -16.01 -9.53
N GLY A 315 10.25 -14.79 -9.09
CA GLY A 315 11.29 -13.90 -9.60
C GLY A 315 11.22 -12.52 -8.97
N ASP A 316 12.21 -11.70 -9.25
CA ASP A 316 12.25 -10.34 -8.73
C ASP A 316 11.42 -9.39 -9.61
N VAL A 317 11.48 -9.59 -10.92
CA VAL A 317 10.72 -8.81 -11.90
C VAL A 317 10.02 -9.72 -12.90
N THR A 318 8.96 -9.18 -13.53
CA THR A 318 8.31 -9.85 -14.65
C THR A 318 8.38 -9.02 -15.92
N ARG A 319 8.42 -9.71 -17.07
CA ARG A 319 8.18 -9.10 -18.38
C ARG A 319 7.24 -9.97 -19.22
N THR A 320 6.58 -9.38 -20.18
CA THR A 320 5.79 -10.12 -21.16
C THR A 320 6.68 -10.56 -22.31
N VAL A 321 6.76 -11.88 -22.51
CA VAL A 321 7.29 -12.49 -23.73
C VAL A 321 6.10 -13.25 -24.32
N SER A 322 5.37 -12.57 -25.22
CA SER A 322 4.08 -13.07 -25.74
C SER A 322 4.20 -14.50 -26.30
N PRO A 323 3.31 -15.45 -25.92
CA PRO A 323 2.12 -15.26 -25.07
C PRO A 323 2.35 -15.42 -23.56
N SER A 324 3.57 -15.54 -23.08
CA SER A 324 3.92 -15.91 -21.71
C SER A 324 4.41 -14.71 -20.90
N VAL A 325 4.39 -14.86 -19.58
CA VAL A 325 5.08 -13.97 -18.64
C VAL A 325 6.37 -14.66 -18.20
N GLN A 326 7.47 -13.99 -18.37
CA GLN A 326 8.77 -14.41 -17.89
C GLN A 326 9.04 -13.79 -16.51
N PHE A 327 9.62 -14.58 -15.62
CA PHE A 327 10.10 -14.16 -14.31
C PHE A 327 11.62 -14.15 -14.32
N LEU A 328 12.23 -13.10 -13.85
CA LEU A 328 13.66 -12.90 -13.85
C LEU A 328 14.16 -12.50 -12.46
N ARG A 329 15.36 -12.93 -12.11
CA ARG A 329 16.04 -12.55 -10.87
C ARG A 329 17.23 -11.67 -11.17
N VAL A 330 17.50 -10.74 -10.25
CA VAL A 330 18.58 -9.76 -10.39
C VAL A 330 19.96 -10.43 -10.52
N ASP A 331 20.14 -11.61 -9.92
CA ASP A 331 21.39 -12.36 -9.91
C ASP A 331 21.45 -13.49 -10.95
N GLU A 332 20.50 -13.53 -11.89
CA GLU A 332 20.45 -14.54 -12.96
C GLU A 332 20.89 -13.96 -14.30
N ASP A 333 21.50 -14.81 -15.14
CA ASP A 333 21.81 -14.48 -16.52
C ASP A 333 20.56 -14.01 -17.28
N GLY A 334 20.69 -12.94 -18.04
CA GLY A 334 19.60 -12.37 -18.83
C GLY A 334 18.75 -11.33 -18.09
N PHE A 335 19.10 -10.98 -16.86
CA PHE A 335 18.41 -9.84 -16.18
C PHE A 335 18.69 -8.52 -16.92
N GLU A 336 19.91 -8.32 -17.40
CA GLU A 336 20.28 -7.12 -18.16
C GLU A 336 19.50 -6.99 -19.47
N ASP A 337 19.06 -8.12 -20.06
CA ASP A 337 18.23 -8.11 -21.29
C ASP A 337 16.88 -7.42 -21.09
N ILE A 338 16.46 -7.20 -19.84
CA ILE A 338 15.22 -6.44 -19.55
C ILE A 338 15.35 -4.99 -20.01
N ALA A 339 16.55 -4.41 -19.91
CA ALA A 339 16.80 -3.03 -20.31
C ALA A 339 16.53 -2.82 -21.82
N ASP A 340 16.71 -3.85 -22.64
CA ASP A 340 16.45 -3.81 -24.08
C ASP A 340 14.97 -4.00 -24.45
N ALA A 341 14.10 -4.28 -23.48
CA ALA A 341 12.69 -4.47 -23.74
C ALA A 341 11.99 -3.16 -24.09
N GLU A 342 11.04 -3.20 -25.02
CA GLU A 342 10.22 -2.03 -25.38
C GLU A 342 9.56 -1.43 -24.13
N GLY A 343 9.67 -0.14 -23.97
CA GLY A 343 9.10 0.60 -22.83
C GLY A 343 9.98 0.65 -21.59
N MET A 344 11.15 -0.01 -21.59
CA MET A 344 12.14 0.16 -20.53
C MET A 344 13.03 1.37 -20.84
N GLU A 345 13.28 2.19 -19.84
CA GLU A 345 14.19 3.35 -19.90
C GLU A 345 15.51 3.04 -19.16
N SER A 346 15.41 2.31 -18.03
CA SER A 346 16.56 1.96 -17.19
C SER A 346 16.27 0.75 -16.32
N VAL A 347 17.30 -0.08 -16.07
CA VAL A 347 17.30 -1.19 -15.10
C VAL A 347 18.68 -1.25 -14.47
N GLU A 348 19.02 -0.29 -13.61
CA GLU A 348 20.38 -0.12 -13.12
C GLU A 348 20.47 -0.29 -11.60
N ASP A 349 21.63 -0.73 -11.12
CA ASP A 349 22.00 -0.79 -9.70
C ASP A 349 21.00 -1.53 -8.78
N ASN A 350 20.23 -2.44 -9.35
CA ASN A 350 19.40 -3.33 -8.54
C ASN A 350 20.26 -4.44 -7.95
N VAL A 351 19.99 -4.82 -6.72
CA VAL A 351 20.74 -5.85 -6.01
C VAL A 351 19.85 -6.97 -5.50
N SER A 352 20.36 -8.18 -5.52
CA SER A 352 19.80 -9.30 -4.78
C SER A 352 20.37 -9.30 -3.37
N LEU A 353 19.52 -9.28 -2.36
CA LEU A 353 19.96 -9.37 -0.97
C LEU A 353 20.37 -10.82 -0.67
N THR A 354 21.66 -11.03 -0.54
CA THR A 354 22.24 -12.35 -0.24
C THR A 354 22.40 -12.60 1.27
N ASP A 355 22.48 -11.54 2.07
CA ASP A 355 22.56 -11.62 3.54
C ASP A 355 21.33 -10.99 4.22
N PRO A 356 20.34 -11.81 4.58
CA PRO A 356 19.14 -11.34 5.26
C PRO A 356 19.36 -10.98 6.73
N ALA A 357 20.58 -11.09 7.26
CA ALA A 357 20.89 -10.76 8.66
C ALA A 357 20.53 -9.31 9.01
N VAL A 358 20.47 -8.42 8.03
CA VAL A 358 19.98 -7.04 8.17
C VAL A 358 18.56 -6.97 8.80
N PHE A 359 17.74 -7.98 8.60
CA PHE A 359 16.41 -8.06 9.21
C PHE A 359 16.36 -8.80 10.56
N LYS A 360 17.51 -9.29 11.04
CA LYS A 360 17.57 -10.00 12.32
C LYS A 360 17.16 -9.09 13.47
N GLY A 361 16.18 -9.55 14.24
CA GLY A 361 15.61 -8.75 15.34
C GLY A 361 14.56 -7.71 14.90
N ILE A 362 14.29 -7.60 13.58
CA ILE A 362 13.26 -6.72 13.00
C ILE A 362 12.04 -7.55 12.60
N LEU A 363 12.25 -8.61 11.81
CA LEU A 363 11.16 -9.48 11.36
C LEU A 363 10.68 -10.38 12.49
N ASP A 364 9.37 -10.66 12.48
CA ASP A 364 8.79 -11.72 13.29
C ASP A 364 9.19 -13.09 12.74
N MET A 365 10.02 -13.83 13.49
CA MET A 365 10.62 -15.08 13.00
C MET A 365 9.62 -16.22 12.90
N GLU A 366 8.61 -16.25 13.73
CA GLU A 366 7.55 -17.27 13.66
C GLU A 366 6.74 -17.07 12.37
N PHE A 367 6.38 -15.82 12.06
CA PHE A 367 5.72 -15.47 10.82
C PHE A 367 6.58 -15.82 9.60
N VAL A 368 7.85 -15.40 9.59
CA VAL A 368 8.80 -15.70 8.49
C VAL A 368 8.86 -17.20 8.23
N ASN A 369 9.05 -17.98 9.28
CA ASN A 369 9.18 -19.43 9.14
C ASN A 369 7.89 -20.07 8.60
N ALA A 370 6.73 -19.66 9.10
CA ALA A 370 5.43 -20.13 8.63
C ALA A 370 5.17 -19.72 7.17
N PHE A 371 5.52 -18.48 6.81
CA PHE A 371 5.37 -17.96 5.45
C PHE A 371 6.27 -18.71 4.46
N LEU A 372 7.53 -18.92 4.77
CA LEU A 372 8.46 -19.66 3.92
C LEU A 372 8.02 -21.12 3.78
N ALA A 373 7.65 -21.77 4.87
CA ALA A 373 7.17 -23.14 4.85
C ALA A 373 5.93 -23.33 3.95
N ALA A 374 5.05 -22.33 3.90
CA ALA A 374 3.82 -22.41 3.15
C ALA A 374 3.96 -21.93 1.70
N THR A 375 4.75 -20.90 1.47
CA THR A 375 4.85 -20.21 0.18
C THR A 375 5.78 -20.92 -0.80
N TYR A 376 6.82 -21.57 -0.29
CA TYR A 376 7.89 -22.19 -1.09
C TYR A 376 7.82 -23.72 -1.15
N THR A 377 6.62 -24.26 -1.11
CA THR A 377 6.38 -25.70 -1.07
C THR A 377 6.39 -26.41 -2.42
N GLU A 378 6.61 -25.72 -3.52
CA GLU A 378 6.65 -26.33 -4.86
C GLU A 378 7.98 -26.99 -5.17
N GLU A 379 9.00 -26.76 -4.36
CA GLU A 379 10.27 -27.45 -4.50
C GLU A 379 10.15 -28.86 -3.98
N THR A 380 10.45 -29.83 -4.81
CA THR A 380 10.17 -31.23 -4.52
C THR A 380 11.24 -31.90 -3.66
N ASP A 381 12.43 -31.35 -3.63
CA ASP A 381 13.57 -31.96 -2.95
C ASP A 381 14.14 -31.04 -1.87
N TYR A 382 14.56 -31.66 -0.76
CA TYR A 382 15.27 -30.95 0.28
C TYR A 382 16.65 -30.52 -0.21
N ASP A 383 16.88 -29.22 -0.24
CA ASP A 383 18.19 -28.65 -0.48
C ASP A 383 18.62 -27.81 0.73
N GLU A 384 19.62 -28.30 1.44
CA GLU A 384 20.20 -27.63 2.61
C GLU A 384 20.75 -26.24 2.27
N ASN A 385 21.21 -26.04 1.05
CA ASN A 385 21.85 -24.82 0.57
C ASN A 385 20.92 -23.97 -0.30
N SER A 386 19.64 -24.29 -0.36
CA SER A 386 18.68 -23.45 -1.08
C SER A 386 18.67 -22.01 -0.53
N PRO A 387 18.35 -21.02 -1.36
CA PRO A 387 18.23 -19.62 -0.89
C PRO A 387 17.34 -19.49 0.34
N MET A 388 16.23 -20.24 0.41
CA MET A 388 15.33 -20.24 1.55
C MET A 388 15.94 -20.81 2.82
N ASN A 389 16.71 -21.90 2.72
CA ASN A 389 17.40 -22.48 3.85
C ASN A 389 18.58 -21.63 4.30
N ASN A 390 19.30 -21.01 3.38
CA ASN A 390 20.33 -20.01 3.73
C ASN A 390 19.70 -18.81 4.45
N PHE A 391 18.56 -18.34 3.99
CA PHE A 391 17.81 -17.27 4.66
C PHE A 391 17.36 -17.69 6.06
N ARG A 392 16.82 -18.90 6.23
CA ARG A 392 16.47 -19.43 7.57
C ARG A 392 17.69 -19.46 8.50
N ALA A 393 18.80 -20.00 8.02
CA ALA A 393 20.02 -20.11 8.82
C ALA A 393 20.58 -18.74 9.24
N ALA A 394 20.58 -17.76 8.34
CA ALA A 394 21.01 -16.39 8.63
C ALA A 394 20.15 -15.72 9.71
N LEU A 395 18.87 -16.05 9.78
CA LEU A 395 17.95 -15.57 10.81
C LEU A 395 17.95 -16.41 12.09
N GLY A 396 18.73 -17.50 12.15
CA GLY A 396 18.79 -18.41 13.28
C GLY A 396 17.62 -19.41 13.36
N LEU A 397 16.91 -19.63 12.25
CA LEU A 397 15.86 -20.63 12.11
C LEU A 397 16.43 -21.98 11.65
N ASN A 398 15.75 -23.05 11.99
CA ASN A 398 16.12 -24.38 11.50
C ASN A 398 15.87 -24.49 9.99
N LYS A 399 16.83 -25.08 9.28
CA LYS A 399 16.64 -25.50 7.89
C LYS A 399 15.51 -26.53 7.82
N GLN A 400 14.68 -26.42 6.80
CA GLN A 400 13.51 -27.29 6.60
C GLN A 400 13.48 -27.85 5.21
N GLY A 401 12.99 -29.06 5.08
CA GLY A 401 12.63 -29.65 3.80
C GLY A 401 11.36 -29.01 3.24
N THR A 402 11.08 -29.34 2.02
CA THR A 402 9.85 -28.95 1.34
C THR A 402 8.63 -29.50 2.06
N ILE A 403 7.74 -28.62 2.42
CA ILE A 403 6.41 -29.02 2.86
C ILE A 403 5.53 -29.08 1.62
N THR A 404 5.07 -30.27 1.26
CA THR A 404 4.20 -30.51 0.10
C THR A 404 2.78 -29.98 0.33
N SER A 405 2.61 -28.79 0.81
CA SER A 405 1.27 -28.21 0.93
C SER A 405 1.08 -27.18 -0.19
N LYS A 406 0.03 -27.30 -0.96
CA LYS A 406 -0.44 -26.31 -1.93
C LYS A 406 -0.99 -25.06 -1.21
N VAL A 407 -0.27 -24.60 -0.22
CA VAL A 407 -0.75 -23.58 0.70
C VAL A 407 -0.48 -22.22 0.12
N THR A 408 -1.51 -21.44 -0.02
CA THR A 408 -1.47 -20.15 -0.67
C THR A 408 -2.25 -19.07 0.05
N MET A 409 -2.98 -19.42 1.10
CA MET A 409 -3.79 -18.47 1.87
C MET A 409 -3.15 -18.21 3.23
N TRP A 410 -2.90 -16.95 3.49
CA TRP A 410 -2.43 -16.48 4.77
C TRP A 410 -3.55 -16.52 5.83
N ALA A 411 -3.24 -16.94 7.03
CA ALA A 411 -4.20 -17.11 8.10
C ALA A 411 -3.99 -16.21 9.31
N ASN A 412 -2.76 -15.80 9.57
CA ASN A 412 -2.44 -14.95 10.70
C ASN A 412 -1.96 -13.59 10.26
N PRO A 413 -2.35 -12.53 10.98
CA PRO A 413 -1.83 -11.20 10.72
C PRO A 413 -0.34 -11.12 11.09
N TYR A 414 0.42 -10.37 10.32
CA TYR A 414 1.77 -9.98 10.70
C TYR A 414 1.70 -9.06 11.92
N PRO A 415 2.56 -9.25 12.93
CA PRO A 415 2.51 -8.45 14.16
C PRO A 415 2.81 -6.97 13.93
N PHE A 416 1.99 -6.11 14.50
CA PHE A 416 2.12 -4.66 14.37
C PHE A 416 3.46 -4.14 14.86
N ASP A 417 3.91 -4.59 16.04
CA ASP A 417 5.18 -4.14 16.65
C ASP A 417 6.43 -4.53 15.84
N SER A 418 6.32 -5.57 15.03
CA SER A 418 7.36 -5.96 14.08
C SER A 418 7.26 -5.15 12.79
N ALA A 419 6.05 -4.86 12.32
CA ALA A 419 5.85 -4.09 11.09
C ALA A 419 6.39 -2.66 11.21
N ILE A 420 6.18 -2.01 12.35
CA ILE A 420 6.60 -0.62 12.56
C ILE A 420 8.13 -0.45 12.58
N LYS A 421 8.86 -1.51 12.96
CA LYS A 421 10.33 -1.53 12.95
C LYS A 421 10.94 -1.56 11.56
N LEU A 422 10.13 -1.75 10.52
CA LEU A 422 10.59 -1.71 9.13
C LEU A 422 10.88 -0.30 8.63
N PHE A 423 10.36 0.73 9.29
CA PHE A 423 10.80 2.09 9.05
C PHE A 423 12.23 2.30 9.53
N GLY A 424 13.14 2.57 8.61
CA GLY A 424 14.57 2.74 8.88
C GLY A 424 15.35 1.42 9.02
N ALA A 425 14.78 0.28 8.62
CA ALA A 425 15.44 -1.02 8.73
C ALA A 425 16.73 -1.11 7.90
N ILE A 426 16.73 -0.52 6.72
CA ILE A 426 17.90 -0.48 5.82
C ILE A 426 18.14 0.97 5.42
N GLN A 427 19.31 1.50 5.74
CA GLN A 427 19.67 2.86 5.38
C GLN A 427 19.80 3.00 3.85
N GLY A 428 19.12 3.97 3.27
CA GLY A 428 19.17 4.27 1.84
C GLY A 428 18.22 3.44 0.97
N TYR A 429 17.63 2.36 1.52
CA TYR A 429 16.69 1.51 0.80
C TYR A 429 15.45 1.20 1.64
N GLY A 430 14.32 1.00 0.97
CA GLY A 430 13.05 0.77 1.65
C GLY A 430 12.60 1.97 2.46
N ALA A 431 11.61 1.77 3.31
CA ALA A 431 11.08 2.82 4.17
C ALA A 431 12.11 3.32 5.16
N GLN A 432 12.42 4.60 5.07
CA GLN A 432 13.37 5.28 5.93
C GLN A 432 12.71 5.70 7.26
N ALA A 433 13.54 5.94 8.28
CA ALA A 433 13.06 6.39 9.58
C ALA A 433 12.28 7.72 9.45
N ILE A 434 11.11 7.78 10.06
CA ILE A 434 10.29 8.98 10.13
C ILE A 434 10.80 9.82 11.31
N LYS A 435 11.20 11.05 11.02
CA LYS A 435 11.72 12.01 12.01
C LYS A 435 10.62 12.90 12.54
#